data_c9628002a35e63c269771bcd5458e93e
#
_entry.id   c9628002a35e63c269771bcd5458e93e
#
_cell.length_a   1.000
_cell.length_b   1.000
_cell.length_c   1.000
_cell.angle_alpha   90.00
_cell.angle_beta   90.00
_cell.angle_gamma   90.00
#
_symmetry.space_group_name_H-M   'P 1'
#
loop_
_entity.id
_entity.type
_entity.pdbx_description
1 polymer ?
#
loop_
_entity_poly.entity_id
_entity_poly.type
_entity_poly.pdbx_seq_one_letter_code
_entity_poly.pdbx_strand_id
1 'polypeptide(L)'
;MIGEPTMLDTILFDLDGTLLPMEQDAFIHAYVKQLCARYVPCGFEKDDIVRALWAGTAAMVRNDGTCTNEERFWTVFDQLPGGSGVIRDSVEEFYTGPFDTVREIVSPTPLSRQIVDTLRQKGYTLVLAT
;
A
#
# COMPACT_ATOMS: atom_id res chain seq x y z
N MET A 1 -20.84 32.16 -23.14
CA MET A 1 -20.90 32.13 -21.64
C MET A 1 -19.58 31.62 -21.14
N ILE A 2 -18.83 32.46 -20.49
CA ILE A 2 -17.60 32.04 -19.77
C ILE A 2 -18.13 31.44 -18.46
N GLY A 3 -18.04 30.13 -18.30
CA GLY A 3 -18.41 29.47 -17.05
C GLY A 3 -17.60 30.10 -15.90
N GLU A 4 -18.21 30.26 -14.73
CA GLU A 4 -17.50 30.70 -13.54
C GLU A 4 -16.30 29.77 -13.31
N PRO A 5 -15.11 30.29 -12.96
CA PRO A 5 -13.97 29.44 -12.67
C PRO A 5 -14.34 28.54 -11.49
N THR A 6 -14.45 27.25 -11.74
CA THR A 6 -14.58 26.25 -10.68
C THR A 6 -13.35 26.37 -9.79
N MET A 7 -13.53 26.94 -8.59
CA MET A 7 -12.45 26.96 -7.60
C MET A 7 -12.15 25.53 -7.18
N LEU A 8 -10.88 25.13 -7.25
CA LEU A 8 -10.42 23.86 -6.69
C LEU A 8 -10.56 23.93 -5.17
N ASP A 9 -11.30 23.00 -4.61
CA ASP A 9 -11.58 22.91 -3.17
C ASP A 9 -11.08 21.60 -2.56
N THR A 10 -10.66 20.64 -3.38
CA THR A 10 -10.24 19.31 -2.96
C THR A 10 -8.88 18.97 -3.56
N ILE A 11 -7.98 18.44 -2.73
CA ILE A 11 -6.65 18.01 -3.12
C ILE A 11 -6.48 16.54 -2.74
N LEU A 12 -6.11 15.71 -3.73
CA LEU A 12 -5.78 14.31 -3.53
C LEU A 12 -4.26 14.17 -3.45
N PHE A 13 -3.77 13.53 -2.38
CA PHE A 13 -2.36 13.23 -2.20
C PHE A 13 -2.09 11.76 -2.40
N ASP A 14 -1.06 11.44 -3.14
CA ASP A 14 -0.39 10.15 -3.08
C ASP A 14 0.44 10.05 -1.78
N LEU A 15 0.66 8.84 -1.29
CA LEU A 15 1.39 8.58 -0.05
C LEU A 15 2.86 8.23 -0.33
N ASP A 16 3.07 7.11 -1.01
CA ASP A 16 4.39 6.48 -1.14
C ASP A 16 5.30 7.28 -2.07
N GLY A 17 6.40 7.81 -1.52
CA GLY A 17 7.29 8.70 -2.27
C GLY A 17 6.77 10.13 -2.44
N THR A 18 5.60 10.47 -1.91
CA THR A 18 4.99 11.81 -1.95
C THR A 18 4.89 12.39 -0.55
N LEU A 19 3.86 12.08 0.22
CA LEU A 19 3.74 12.52 1.61
C LEU A 19 4.66 11.75 2.55
N LEU A 20 4.96 10.50 2.21
CA LEU A 20 5.90 9.64 2.93
C LEU A 20 7.12 9.38 2.06
N PRO A 21 8.20 10.20 2.18
CA PRO A 21 9.44 9.95 1.44
C PRO A 21 10.02 8.59 1.76
N MET A 22 10.31 7.82 0.72
CA MET A 22 10.94 6.51 0.82
C MET A 22 11.70 6.19 -0.47
N GLU A 23 12.67 5.29 -0.35
CA GLU A 23 13.28 4.64 -1.49
C GLU A 23 12.46 3.37 -1.78
N GLN A 24 11.73 3.36 -2.90
CA GLN A 24 10.69 2.38 -3.19
C GLN A 24 11.25 0.96 -3.33
N ASP A 25 12.38 0.79 -4.00
CA ASP A 25 12.99 -0.54 -4.18
C ASP A 25 13.47 -1.11 -2.85
N ALA A 26 14.06 -0.29 -1.99
CA ALA A 26 14.46 -0.70 -0.64
C ALA A 26 13.25 -1.08 0.22
N PHE A 27 12.15 -0.32 0.11
CA PHE A 27 10.91 -0.63 0.81
C PHE A 27 10.32 -1.97 0.36
N ILE A 28 10.18 -2.19 -0.95
CA ILE A 28 9.67 -3.46 -1.51
C ILE A 28 10.55 -4.62 -1.07
N HIS A 29 11.88 -4.47 -1.14
CA HIS A 29 12.82 -5.51 -0.74
C HIS A 29 12.65 -5.87 0.75
N ALA A 30 12.57 -4.88 1.63
CA ALA A 30 12.36 -5.08 3.06
C ALA A 30 11.01 -5.73 3.36
N TYR A 31 9.94 -5.29 2.69
CA TYR A 31 8.61 -5.86 2.81
C TYR A 31 8.59 -7.35 2.44
N VAL A 32 9.09 -7.70 1.26
CA VAL A 32 9.15 -9.09 0.78
C VAL A 32 10.01 -9.95 1.71
N LYS A 33 11.13 -9.42 2.19
CA LYS A 33 12.01 -10.12 3.15
C LYS A 33 11.25 -10.49 4.42
N GLN A 34 10.50 -9.55 5.01
CA GLN A 34 9.73 -9.81 6.23
C GLN A 34 8.56 -10.77 5.99
N LEU A 35 7.87 -10.62 4.85
CA LEU A 35 6.80 -11.53 4.47
C LEU A 35 7.32 -12.98 4.35
N CYS A 36 8.41 -13.19 3.63
CA CYS A 36 9.03 -14.50 3.49
C CYS A 36 9.55 -15.04 4.83
N ALA A 37 10.15 -14.20 5.68
CA ALA A 37 10.63 -14.61 7.00
C ALA A 37 9.49 -15.12 7.89
N ARG A 38 8.29 -14.57 7.74
CA ARG A 38 7.10 -14.99 8.47
C ARG A 38 6.53 -16.31 7.95
N TYR A 39 6.43 -16.49 6.63
CA TYR A 39 5.63 -17.57 6.06
C TYR A 39 6.45 -18.77 5.52
N VAL A 40 7.72 -18.61 5.18
CA VAL A 40 8.56 -19.75 4.77
C VAL A 40 8.68 -20.81 5.87
N PRO A 41 8.84 -20.46 7.17
CA PRO A 41 8.83 -21.45 8.25
C PRO A 41 7.48 -22.19 8.41
N CYS A 42 6.40 -21.63 7.86
CA CYS A 42 5.08 -22.28 7.85
C CYS A 42 4.88 -23.27 6.69
N GLY A 43 5.92 -23.48 5.88
CA GLY A 43 5.90 -24.46 4.77
C GLY A 43 5.61 -23.86 3.40
N PHE A 44 5.63 -22.52 3.26
CA PHE A 44 5.48 -21.86 1.98
C PHE A 44 6.82 -21.70 1.26
N GLU A 45 6.84 -21.93 -0.05
CA GLU A 45 8.03 -21.65 -0.86
C GLU A 45 8.15 -20.14 -1.14
N LYS A 46 9.36 -19.60 -0.96
CA LYS A 46 9.65 -18.18 -1.14
C LYS A 46 9.19 -17.64 -2.51
N ASP A 47 9.54 -18.35 -3.57
CA ASP A 47 9.26 -17.89 -4.94
C ASP A 47 7.77 -17.91 -5.24
N ASP A 48 7.02 -18.82 -4.62
CA ASP A 48 5.57 -18.89 -4.75
C ASP A 48 4.88 -17.76 -4.00
N ILE A 49 5.33 -17.41 -2.79
CA ILE A 49 4.85 -16.23 -2.05
C ILE A 49 5.05 -14.96 -2.89
N VAL A 50 6.25 -14.76 -3.42
CA VAL A 50 6.58 -13.58 -4.23
C VAL A 50 5.75 -13.53 -5.50
N ARG A 51 5.57 -14.66 -6.17
CA ARG A 51 4.73 -14.74 -7.37
C ARG A 51 3.27 -14.42 -7.07
N ALA A 52 2.71 -14.95 -5.99
CA ALA A 52 1.33 -14.67 -5.58
C ALA A 52 1.15 -13.20 -5.22
N LEU A 53 2.11 -12.60 -4.50
CA LEU A 53 2.11 -11.18 -4.15
C LEU A 53 2.02 -10.28 -5.40
N TRP A 54 2.92 -10.52 -6.36
CA TRP A 54 2.93 -9.70 -7.59
C TRP A 54 1.73 -9.94 -8.48
N ALA A 55 1.18 -11.15 -8.52
CA ALA A 55 -0.04 -11.43 -9.26
C ALA A 55 -1.25 -10.71 -8.63
N GLY A 56 -1.38 -10.74 -7.31
CA GLY A 56 -2.41 -9.99 -6.60
C GLY A 56 -2.29 -8.48 -6.81
N THR A 57 -1.06 -7.94 -6.70
CA THR A 57 -0.78 -6.53 -6.97
C THR A 57 -1.13 -6.14 -8.41
N ALA A 58 -0.76 -6.96 -9.39
CA ALA A 58 -1.12 -6.71 -10.79
C ALA A 58 -2.63 -6.75 -11.04
N ALA A 59 -3.36 -7.57 -10.27
CA ALA A 59 -4.82 -7.60 -10.32
C ALA A 59 -5.45 -6.31 -9.75
N MET A 60 -4.88 -5.75 -8.68
CA MET A 60 -5.30 -4.45 -8.16
C MET A 60 -5.10 -3.31 -9.18
N VAL A 61 -3.94 -3.29 -9.86
CA VAL A 61 -3.64 -2.28 -10.89
C VAL A 61 -4.65 -2.35 -12.06
N ARG A 62 -5.14 -3.55 -12.37
CA ARG A 62 -6.14 -3.77 -13.44
C ARG A 62 -7.59 -3.75 -12.94
N ASN A 63 -7.81 -3.37 -11.69
CA ASN A 63 -9.15 -3.31 -11.12
C ASN A 63 -10.01 -2.28 -11.87
N ASP A 64 -11.17 -2.70 -12.32
CA ASP A 64 -12.13 -1.88 -13.05
C ASP A 64 -13.12 -1.11 -12.16
N GLY A 65 -12.93 -1.19 -10.83
CA GLY A 65 -13.78 -0.53 -9.84
C GLY A 65 -15.06 -1.26 -9.47
N THR A 66 -15.26 -2.50 -9.96
CA THR A 66 -16.43 -3.32 -9.60
C THR A 66 -16.34 -3.95 -8.21
N CYS A 67 -15.14 -3.98 -7.63
CA CYS A 67 -14.88 -4.44 -6.27
C CYS A 67 -13.72 -3.65 -5.66
N THR A 68 -13.46 -3.81 -4.37
CA THR A 68 -12.32 -3.17 -3.72
C THR A 68 -10.99 -3.77 -4.20
N ASN A 69 -9.90 -3.02 -4.05
CA ASN A 69 -8.55 -3.54 -4.34
C ASN A 69 -8.20 -4.72 -3.43
N GLU A 70 -8.63 -4.70 -2.17
CA GLU A 70 -8.44 -5.82 -1.25
C GLU A 70 -9.11 -7.09 -1.75
N GLU A 71 -10.39 -7.02 -2.13
CA GLU A 71 -11.11 -8.17 -2.71
C GLU A 71 -10.43 -8.68 -3.99
N ARG A 72 -10.00 -7.76 -4.85
CA ARG A 72 -9.32 -8.12 -6.10
C ARG A 72 -7.98 -8.81 -5.82
N PHE A 73 -7.20 -8.31 -4.87
CA PHE A 73 -5.94 -8.91 -4.46
C PHE A 73 -6.13 -10.34 -3.96
N TRP A 74 -6.99 -10.53 -2.96
CA TRP A 74 -7.19 -11.83 -2.34
C TRP A 74 -7.79 -12.85 -3.29
N THR A 75 -8.69 -12.43 -4.20
CA THR A 75 -9.27 -13.32 -5.22
C THR A 75 -8.19 -13.96 -6.10
N VAL A 76 -7.14 -13.25 -6.43
CA VAL A 76 -6.03 -13.79 -7.25
C VAL A 76 -4.98 -14.47 -6.37
N PHE A 77 -4.59 -13.86 -5.25
CA PHE A 77 -3.57 -14.36 -4.35
C PHE A 77 -3.92 -15.77 -3.83
N ASP A 78 -5.14 -15.98 -3.35
CA ASP A 78 -5.58 -17.24 -2.74
C ASP A 78 -5.64 -18.42 -3.74
N GLN A 79 -5.63 -18.17 -5.05
CA GLN A 79 -5.66 -19.19 -6.08
C GLN A 79 -4.26 -19.72 -6.47
N LEU A 80 -3.20 -19.09 -6.01
CA LEU A 80 -1.84 -19.44 -6.38
C LEU A 80 -1.16 -20.28 -5.28
N PRO A 81 -0.15 -21.09 -5.62
CA PRO A 81 0.54 -21.96 -4.65
C PRO A 81 1.14 -21.22 -3.46
N GLY A 82 1.61 -19.97 -3.66
CA GLY A 82 2.13 -19.11 -2.59
C GLY A 82 1.05 -18.35 -1.82
N GLY A 83 -0.20 -18.42 -2.28
CA GLY A 83 -1.36 -17.84 -1.64
C GLY A 83 -2.15 -18.89 -0.87
N SER A 84 -2.66 -18.54 0.28
CA SER A 84 -3.56 -19.42 1.01
C SER A 84 -4.36 -18.63 2.04
N GLY A 85 -5.50 -19.20 2.47
CA GLY A 85 -6.26 -18.66 3.57
C GLY A 85 -5.44 -18.47 4.85
N VAL A 86 -4.40 -19.28 5.07
CA VAL A 86 -3.51 -19.15 6.23
C VAL A 86 -2.79 -17.80 6.23
N ILE A 87 -2.29 -17.34 5.08
CA ILE A 87 -1.65 -16.03 4.95
C ILE A 87 -2.69 -14.93 5.17
N ARG A 88 -3.83 -15.03 4.50
CA ARG A 88 -4.93 -14.07 4.62
C ARG A 88 -5.42 -13.92 6.06
N ASP A 89 -5.65 -15.03 6.76
CA ASP A 89 -6.19 -15.05 8.12
C ASP A 89 -5.18 -14.50 9.16
N SER A 90 -3.88 -14.55 8.87
CA SER A 90 -2.81 -14.10 9.76
C SER A 90 -2.12 -12.80 9.33
N VAL A 91 -2.57 -12.18 8.23
CA VAL A 91 -1.91 -10.98 7.68
C VAL A 91 -1.97 -9.78 8.62
N GLU A 92 -3.01 -9.65 9.43
CA GLU A 92 -3.11 -8.59 10.44
C GLU A 92 -1.99 -8.70 11.48
N GLU A 93 -1.63 -9.92 11.92
CA GLU A 93 -0.51 -10.14 12.82
C GLU A 93 0.83 -9.77 12.16
N PHE A 94 0.96 -9.98 10.86
CA PHE A 94 2.13 -9.54 10.10
C PHE A 94 2.25 -8.02 10.10
N TYR A 95 1.18 -7.30 9.80
CA TYR A 95 1.19 -5.85 9.73
C TYR A 95 1.34 -5.17 11.10
N THR A 96 0.85 -5.77 12.16
CA THR A 96 0.98 -5.24 13.53
C THR A 96 2.26 -5.68 14.25
N GLY A 97 3.06 -6.52 13.63
CA GLY A 97 4.29 -7.08 14.20
C GLY A 97 5.50 -6.95 13.27
N PRO A 98 5.86 -8.00 12.52
CA PRO A 98 7.10 -8.03 11.71
C PRO A 98 7.24 -6.88 10.71
N PHE A 99 6.13 -6.41 10.15
CA PHE A 99 6.10 -5.30 9.19
C PHE A 99 6.59 -3.98 9.80
N ASP A 100 6.47 -3.79 11.13
CA ASP A 100 6.90 -2.54 11.78
C ASP A 100 8.39 -2.23 11.56
N THR A 101 9.22 -3.24 11.34
CA THR A 101 10.65 -3.05 11.02
C THR A 101 10.87 -2.36 9.67
N VAL A 102 9.90 -2.41 8.75
CA VAL A 102 9.95 -1.70 7.47
C VAL A 102 9.86 -0.17 7.65
N ARG A 103 9.37 0.27 8.81
CA ARG A 103 9.35 1.69 9.18
C ARG A 103 10.72 2.37 9.11
N GLU A 104 11.81 1.62 9.31
CA GLU A 104 13.18 2.15 9.24
C GLU A 104 13.59 2.58 7.83
N ILE A 105 12.89 2.08 6.80
CA ILE A 105 13.14 2.41 5.39
C ILE A 105 12.48 3.73 5.00
N VAL A 106 11.39 4.10 5.66
CA VAL A 106 10.67 5.35 5.36
C VAL A 106 11.30 6.53 6.11
N SER A 107 11.21 7.70 5.52
CA SER A 107 11.82 8.93 6.06
C SER A 107 10.77 10.02 6.27
N PRO A 108 9.92 9.93 7.29
CA PRO A 108 8.93 10.95 7.57
C PRO A 108 9.59 12.34 7.66
N THR A 109 8.96 13.33 7.01
CA THR A 109 9.47 14.70 7.00
C THR A 109 8.47 15.67 7.63
N PRO A 110 8.95 16.64 8.45
CA PRO A 110 8.10 17.71 8.96
C PRO A 110 7.42 18.53 7.84
N LEU A 111 8.05 18.59 6.66
CA LEU A 111 7.52 19.32 5.51
C LEU A 111 6.16 18.77 5.05
N SER A 112 6.00 17.46 4.96
CA SER A 112 4.72 16.84 4.61
C SER A 112 3.60 17.27 5.57
N ARG A 113 3.88 17.28 6.87
CA ARG A 113 2.97 17.75 7.90
C ARG A 113 2.61 19.23 7.71
N GLN A 114 3.61 20.06 7.49
CA GLN A 114 3.42 21.50 7.28
C GLN A 114 2.55 21.80 6.05
N ILE A 115 2.76 21.07 4.95
CA ILE A 115 1.96 21.22 3.72
C ILE A 115 0.49 20.87 4.01
N VAL A 116 0.24 19.71 4.62
CA VAL A 116 -1.11 19.26 4.96
C VAL A 116 -1.80 20.25 5.90
N ASP A 117 -1.14 20.69 6.97
CA ASP A 117 -1.71 21.62 7.93
C ASP A 117 -2.01 23.00 7.28
N THR A 118 -1.11 23.49 6.43
CA THR A 118 -1.30 24.76 5.70
C THR A 118 -2.51 24.70 4.77
N LEU A 119 -2.67 23.61 4.03
CA LEU A 119 -3.79 23.46 3.09
C LEU A 119 -5.13 23.31 3.82
N ARG A 120 -5.14 22.59 4.95
CA ARG A 120 -6.33 22.52 5.82
C ARG A 120 -6.74 23.88 6.35
N GLN A 121 -5.77 24.68 6.80
CA GLN A 121 -6.03 26.05 7.29
C GLN A 121 -6.57 26.96 6.19
N LYS A 122 -6.21 26.71 4.92
CA LYS A 122 -6.74 27.42 3.75
C LYS A 122 -8.15 26.94 3.35
N GLY A 123 -8.71 25.93 4.00
CA GLY A 123 -10.06 25.44 3.76
C GLY A 123 -10.18 24.36 2.70
N TYR A 124 -9.06 23.79 2.21
CA TYR A 124 -9.12 22.66 1.26
C TYR A 124 -9.59 21.37 1.94
N THR A 125 -10.39 20.59 1.22
CA THR A 125 -10.62 19.19 1.53
C THR A 125 -9.42 18.37 1.07
N LEU A 126 -8.86 17.57 1.97
CA LEU A 126 -7.68 16.75 1.65
C LEU A 126 -8.06 15.27 1.67
N VAL A 127 -7.65 14.55 0.63
CA VAL A 127 -7.91 13.13 0.46
C VAL A 127 -6.58 12.40 0.25
N LEU A 128 -6.38 11.31 0.97
CA LEU A 128 -5.27 10.40 0.71
C LEU A 128 -5.71 9.38 -0.35
N ALA A 129 -5.05 9.38 -1.49
CA ALA A 129 -5.30 8.49 -2.62
C ALA A 129 -4.10 7.55 -2.79
N THR A 130 -4.14 6.38 -2.15
CA THR A 130 -3.04 5.41 -2.14
C THR A 130 -3.52 4.02 -2.52
#